data_be7b27569f5f6f4b96124724daaf2395
#
_entry.id   be7b27569f5f6f4b96124724daaf2395
#
_cell.length_a   1.000
_cell.length_b   1.000
_cell.length_c   1.000
_cell.angle_alpha   90.00
_cell.angle_beta   90.00
_cell.angle_gamma   90.00
#
_symmetry.space_group_name_H-M   'P 1'
#
loop_
_entity.id
_entity.type
_entity.pdbx_description
1 polymer ?
#
loop_
_entity_poly.entity_id
_entity_poly.type
_entity_poly.pdbx_seq_one_letter_code
_entity_poly.pdbx_strand_id
1 'polypeptide(L)'
;QRLSVGVMAEVPGGPNHPGIAAVVRRAGQALAEQGHRIEEAVPPNYERVVELWLRLLTADLSAQRELLEMVMGEDGRTFARFGIELGGTVTHEEMLLEFTERQSHQRAWAAWFGQYDVLLCPVWTRPPFEHGFDIVSLDNARSVIEGMRAVLPANYLGLPAAVVPAGSADGLPVGVQVVGGAFTDLRCLAIAEQIDGALGLATPIDPR
;
A
#
# COMPACT_ATOMS: atom_id res chain seq x y z
N GLN A 1 -8.25 10.52 -22.60
CA GLN A 1 -7.74 9.23 -23.15
C GLN A 1 -8.35 8.08 -22.37
N ARG A 2 -8.80 7.02 -23.05
CA ARG A 2 -9.28 5.80 -22.40
C ARG A 2 -8.08 4.98 -21.92
N LEU A 3 -8.09 4.60 -20.63
CA LEU A 3 -7.04 3.79 -20.00
C LEU A 3 -7.58 2.42 -19.60
N SER A 4 -6.67 1.46 -19.43
CA SER A 4 -6.92 0.15 -18.83
C SER A 4 -6.52 0.20 -17.35
N VAL A 5 -7.48 -0.03 -16.47
CA VAL A 5 -7.31 0.02 -15.00
C VAL A 5 -7.46 -1.38 -14.44
N GLY A 6 -6.41 -1.91 -13.85
CA GLY A 6 -6.49 -3.10 -13.02
C GLY A 6 -7.04 -2.73 -11.64
N VAL A 7 -8.08 -3.41 -11.17
CA VAL A 7 -8.68 -3.18 -9.85
C VAL A 7 -8.36 -4.35 -8.94
N MET A 8 -7.73 -4.07 -7.82
CA MET A 8 -7.47 -5.03 -6.75
C MET A 8 -8.19 -4.56 -5.48
N ALA A 9 -9.47 -4.89 -5.37
CA ALA A 9 -10.28 -4.50 -4.22
C ALA A 9 -9.93 -5.29 -2.95
N GLU A 10 -9.49 -6.52 -3.13
CA GLU A 10 -9.01 -7.41 -2.06
C GLU A 10 -7.54 -7.72 -2.28
N VAL A 11 -6.72 -7.40 -1.30
CA VAL A 11 -5.27 -7.53 -1.36
C VAL A 11 -4.86 -8.92 -0.89
N PRO A 12 -4.05 -9.68 -1.66
CA PRO A 12 -3.57 -11.00 -1.27
C PRO A 12 -2.81 -11.02 0.05
N GLY A 13 -2.76 -12.17 0.70
CA GLY A 13 -1.89 -12.44 1.85
C GLY A 13 -2.47 -12.05 3.22
N GLY A 14 -3.76 -11.75 3.34
CA GLY A 14 -4.35 -11.49 4.65
C GLY A 14 -5.79 -10.96 4.60
N PRO A 15 -6.37 -10.62 5.75
CA PRO A 15 -7.75 -10.18 5.83
C PRO A 15 -7.97 -8.83 5.12
N ASN A 16 -9.12 -8.72 4.45
CA ASN A 16 -9.60 -7.51 3.81
C ASN A 16 -10.93 -7.08 4.44
N HIS A 17 -11.05 -5.79 4.77
CA HIS A 17 -12.30 -5.25 5.28
C HIS A 17 -13.32 -5.08 4.13
N PRO A 18 -14.52 -5.67 4.21
CA PRO A 18 -15.49 -5.66 3.10
C PRO A 18 -15.94 -4.26 2.71
N GLY A 19 -16.09 -3.34 3.68
CA GLY A 19 -16.42 -1.95 3.43
C GLY A 19 -15.33 -1.22 2.64
N ILE A 20 -14.06 -1.49 2.90
CA ILE A 20 -12.93 -0.91 2.14
C ILE A 20 -12.91 -1.48 0.71
N ALA A 21 -13.07 -2.79 0.55
CA ALA A 21 -13.17 -3.41 -0.77
C ALA A 21 -14.34 -2.84 -1.60
N ALA A 22 -15.48 -2.57 -0.95
CA ALA A 22 -16.63 -1.92 -1.61
C ALA A 22 -16.29 -0.50 -2.09
N VAL A 23 -15.53 0.28 -1.30
CA VAL A 23 -15.08 1.63 -1.69
C VAL A 23 -14.18 1.57 -2.92
N VAL A 24 -13.23 0.62 -2.97
CA VAL A 24 -12.35 0.44 -4.13
C VAL A 24 -13.15 0.07 -5.39
N ARG A 25 -14.10 -0.87 -5.28
CA ARG A 25 -14.97 -1.24 -6.41
C ARG A 25 -15.82 -0.06 -6.89
N ARG A 26 -16.33 0.76 -5.96
CA ARG A 26 -17.07 1.98 -6.32
C ARG A 26 -16.20 2.99 -7.07
N ALA A 27 -14.97 3.20 -6.66
CA ALA A 27 -14.02 4.05 -7.37
C ALA A 27 -13.72 3.49 -8.79
N GLY A 28 -13.56 2.18 -8.93
CA GLY A 28 -13.44 1.52 -10.22
C GLY A 28 -14.67 1.73 -11.12
N GLN A 29 -15.87 1.61 -10.56
CA GLN A 29 -17.12 1.88 -11.30
C GLN A 29 -17.20 3.32 -11.78
N ALA A 30 -16.82 4.29 -10.95
CA ALA A 30 -16.81 5.70 -11.33
C ALA A 30 -15.85 5.98 -12.51
N LEU A 31 -14.71 5.28 -12.58
CA LEU A 31 -13.80 5.34 -13.71
C LEU A 31 -14.40 4.65 -14.97
N ALA A 32 -15.14 3.54 -14.80
CA ALA A 32 -15.84 2.89 -15.92
C ALA A 32 -16.88 3.83 -16.57
N GLU A 33 -17.64 4.57 -15.77
CA GLU A 33 -18.62 5.56 -16.21
C GLU A 33 -17.99 6.73 -17.00
N GLN A 34 -16.70 7.01 -16.73
CA GLN A 34 -15.90 7.97 -17.50
C GLN A 34 -15.26 7.36 -18.76
N GLY A 35 -15.54 6.08 -19.05
CA GLY A 35 -15.14 5.41 -20.28
C GLY A 35 -13.82 4.64 -20.20
N HIS A 36 -13.23 4.49 -19.00
CA HIS A 36 -12.06 3.62 -18.81
C HIS A 36 -12.43 2.13 -18.90
N ARG A 37 -11.47 1.29 -19.26
CA ARG A 37 -11.63 -0.16 -19.19
C ARG A 37 -11.22 -0.63 -17.79
N ILE A 38 -12.14 -1.25 -17.08
CA ILE A 38 -11.92 -1.74 -15.71
C ILE A 38 -11.90 -3.27 -15.73
N GLU A 39 -10.92 -3.85 -15.05
CA GLU A 39 -10.77 -5.29 -14.94
C GLU A 39 -10.23 -5.65 -13.55
N GLU A 40 -10.80 -6.66 -12.89
CA GLU A 40 -10.19 -7.19 -11.67
C GLU A 40 -8.85 -7.85 -12.00
N ALA A 41 -7.79 -7.38 -11.39
CA ALA A 41 -6.44 -7.85 -11.69
C ALA A 41 -5.51 -7.69 -10.48
N VAL A 42 -4.66 -8.69 -10.27
CA VAL A 42 -3.64 -8.70 -9.22
C VAL A 42 -2.27 -8.71 -9.88
N PRO A 43 -1.35 -7.82 -9.50
CA PRO A 43 0.03 -7.86 -9.99
C PRO A 43 0.76 -9.16 -9.58
N PRO A 44 1.75 -9.60 -10.37
CA PRO A 44 2.42 -10.89 -10.13
C PRO A 44 3.24 -10.88 -8.83
N ASN A 45 3.31 -12.04 -8.18
CA ASN A 45 4.12 -12.30 -7.00
C ASN A 45 3.85 -11.34 -5.82
N TYR A 46 2.62 -10.86 -5.68
CA TYR A 46 2.25 -9.79 -4.75
C TYR A 46 2.69 -10.07 -3.31
N GLU A 47 2.36 -11.25 -2.77
CA GLU A 47 2.69 -11.63 -1.39
C GLU A 47 4.19 -11.69 -1.16
N ARG A 48 4.95 -12.21 -2.13
CA ARG A 48 6.43 -12.25 -2.04
C ARG A 48 7.03 -10.85 -2.03
N VAL A 49 6.50 -9.93 -2.80
CA VAL A 49 6.92 -8.52 -2.82
C VAL A 49 6.68 -7.86 -1.46
N VAL A 50 5.54 -8.13 -0.82
CA VAL A 50 5.22 -7.65 0.54
C VAL A 50 6.20 -8.23 1.58
N GLU A 51 6.47 -9.53 1.52
CA GLU A 51 7.43 -10.20 2.42
C GLU A 51 8.84 -9.59 2.29
N LEU A 52 9.32 -9.42 1.06
CA LEU A 52 10.64 -8.86 0.79
C LEU A 52 10.79 -7.41 1.28
N TRP A 53 9.71 -6.62 1.18
CA TRP A 53 9.69 -5.27 1.76
C TRP A 53 9.94 -5.32 3.27
N LEU A 54 9.23 -6.19 4.00
CA LEU A 54 9.38 -6.31 5.45
C LEU A 54 10.79 -6.75 5.85
N ARG A 55 11.36 -7.71 5.13
CA ARG A 55 12.72 -8.19 5.36
C ARG A 55 13.77 -7.09 5.12
N LEU A 56 13.63 -6.34 4.02
CA LEU A 56 14.53 -5.23 3.72
C LEU A 56 14.42 -4.12 4.77
N LEU A 57 13.20 -3.73 5.16
CA LEU A 57 12.99 -2.76 6.23
C LEU A 57 13.60 -3.21 7.56
N THR A 58 13.44 -4.49 7.91
CA THR A 58 14.01 -5.07 9.13
C THR A 58 15.52 -4.99 9.13
N ALA A 59 16.16 -5.32 8.00
CA ALA A 59 17.63 -5.21 7.87
C ALA A 59 18.09 -3.75 8.04
N ASP A 60 17.39 -2.81 7.43
CA ASP A 60 17.71 -1.37 7.53
C ASP A 60 17.51 -0.84 8.95
N LEU A 61 16.37 -1.11 9.58
CA LEU A 61 16.11 -0.73 10.98
C LEU A 61 17.13 -1.34 11.96
N SER A 62 17.53 -2.60 11.72
CA SER A 62 18.55 -3.26 12.55
C SER A 62 19.92 -2.61 12.41
N ALA A 63 20.30 -2.24 11.19
CA ALA A 63 21.57 -1.57 10.91
C ALA A 63 21.64 -0.14 11.50
N GLN A 64 20.49 0.54 11.58
CA GLN A 64 20.39 1.91 12.09
C GLN A 64 19.89 1.99 13.54
N ARG A 65 19.85 0.89 14.26
CA ARG A 65 19.20 0.77 15.57
C ARG A 65 19.65 1.86 16.56
N GLU A 66 20.96 2.11 16.69
CA GLU A 66 21.50 3.10 17.62
C GLU A 66 21.00 4.52 17.29
N LEU A 67 20.95 4.87 16.02
CA LEU A 67 20.43 6.16 15.56
C LEU A 67 18.93 6.27 15.85
N LEU A 68 18.16 5.24 15.58
CA LEU A 68 16.71 5.20 15.83
C LEU A 68 16.41 5.32 17.32
N GLU A 69 17.14 4.64 18.19
CA GLU A 69 17.01 4.75 19.65
C GLU A 69 17.31 6.18 20.15
N MET A 70 18.14 6.94 19.45
CA MET A 70 18.48 8.32 19.80
C MET A 70 17.41 9.33 19.37
N VAL A 71 16.78 9.14 18.20
CA VAL A 71 15.89 10.14 17.58
C VAL A 71 14.41 9.84 17.78
N MET A 72 14.01 8.58 18.02
CA MET A 72 12.62 8.19 18.18
C MET A 72 12.12 8.36 19.62
N GLY A 73 10.86 8.73 19.77
CA GLY A 73 10.13 8.64 21.03
C GLY A 73 9.91 7.20 21.49
N GLU A 74 9.44 6.98 22.72
CA GLU A 74 9.28 5.66 23.32
C GLU A 74 8.36 4.74 22.49
N ASP A 75 7.21 5.25 22.04
CA ASP A 75 6.25 4.50 21.23
C ASP A 75 6.86 4.07 19.90
N GLY A 76 7.56 4.98 19.21
CA GLY A 76 8.26 4.66 17.96
C GLY A 76 9.33 3.61 18.13
N ARG A 77 10.12 3.66 19.22
CA ARG A 77 11.10 2.62 19.56
C ARG A 77 10.46 1.27 19.82
N THR A 78 9.30 1.27 20.49
CA THR A 78 8.55 0.04 20.78
C THR A 78 8.04 -0.59 19.49
N PHE A 79 7.42 0.18 18.60
CA PHE A 79 6.96 -0.30 17.30
C PHE A 79 8.11 -0.79 16.41
N ALA A 80 9.23 -0.06 16.37
CA ALA A 80 10.42 -0.48 15.63
C ALA A 80 11.00 -1.82 16.11
N ARG A 81 11.04 -2.04 17.45
CA ARG A 81 11.47 -3.33 18.03
C ARG A 81 10.54 -4.47 17.59
N PHE A 82 9.22 -4.26 17.62
CA PHE A 82 8.27 -5.25 17.13
C PHE A 82 8.45 -5.52 15.63
N GLY A 83 8.69 -4.48 14.82
CA GLY A 83 8.97 -4.64 13.40
C GLY A 83 10.22 -5.49 13.12
N ILE A 84 11.31 -5.24 13.86
CA ILE A 84 12.55 -6.04 13.78
C ILE A 84 12.29 -7.49 14.19
N GLU A 85 11.53 -7.72 15.27
CA GLU A 85 11.20 -9.08 15.73
C GLU A 85 10.35 -9.84 14.69
N LEU A 86 9.37 -9.17 14.06
CA LEU A 86 8.49 -9.74 13.04
C LEU A 86 9.21 -10.05 11.73
N GLY A 87 10.13 -9.21 11.31
CA GLY A 87 10.91 -9.42 10.08
C GLY A 87 12.06 -10.42 10.24
N GLY A 88 12.47 -10.70 11.48
CA GLY A 88 13.53 -11.66 11.78
C GLY A 88 14.94 -11.15 11.46
N THR A 89 15.88 -12.06 11.36
CA THR A 89 17.27 -11.74 11.02
C THR A 89 17.49 -11.95 9.52
N VAL A 90 18.09 -10.97 8.87
CA VAL A 90 18.50 -11.05 7.46
C VAL A 90 20.02 -11.01 7.39
N THR A 91 20.63 -12.05 6.83
CA THR A 91 22.07 -12.10 6.62
C THR A 91 22.49 -11.23 5.43
N HIS A 92 23.77 -10.89 5.37
CA HIS A 92 24.30 -10.13 4.23
C HIS A 92 24.12 -10.87 2.88
N GLU A 93 24.30 -12.18 2.88
CA GLU A 93 24.11 -13.01 1.68
C GLU A 93 22.64 -13.00 1.23
N GLU A 94 21.70 -13.22 2.14
CA GLU A 94 20.26 -13.14 1.86
C GLU A 94 19.89 -11.78 1.31
N MET A 95 20.37 -10.69 1.91
CA MET A 95 20.10 -9.33 1.44
C MET A 95 20.56 -9.11 -0.01
N LEU A 96 21.74 -9.60 -0.40
CA LEU A 96 22.22 -9.51 -1.79
C LEU A 96 21.34 -10.29 -2.77
N LEU A 97 20.88 -11.48 -2.39
CA LEU A 97 19.94 -12.28 -3.19
C LEU A 97 18.59 -11.58 -3.32
N GLU A 98 18.07 -11.00 -2.25
CA GLU A 98 16.80 -10.26 -2.23
C GLU A 98 16.85 -8.97 -3.07
N PHE A 99 17.98 -8.28 -3.15
CA PHE A 99 18.18 -7.18 -4.09
C PHE A 99 18.10 -7.64 -5.56
N THR A 100 18.66 -8.81 -5.86
CA THR A 100 18.56 -9.40 -7.20
C THR A 100 17.12 -9.81 -7.52
N GLU A 101 16.43 -10.39 -6.54
CA GLU A 101 15.01 -10.77 -6.65
C GLU A 101 14.12 -9.54 -6.88
N ARG A 102 14.40 -8.42 -6.18
CA ARG A 102 13.70 -7.15 -6.37
C ARG A 102 13.71 -6.69 -7.83
N GLN A 103 14.86 -6.80 -8.52
CA GLN A 103 14.95 -6.45 -9.94
C GLN A 103 14.07 -7.34 -10.83
N SER A 104 13.91 -8.61 -10.47
CA SER A 104 13.03 -9.53 -11.17
C SER A 104 11.57 -9.16 -10.99
N HIS A 105 11.17 -8.77 -9.78
CA HIS A 105 9.83 -8.25 -9.50
C HIS A 105 9.56 -6.93 -10.21
N GLN A 106 10.53 -6.00 -10.26
CA GLN A 106 10.39 -4.75 -11.02
C GLN A 106 10.12 -5.02 -12.50
N ARG A 107 10.81 -5.99 -13.12
CA ARG A 107 10.55 -6.40 -14.51
C ARG A 107 9.17 -7.05 -14.70
N ALA A 108 8.77 -7.92 -13.78
CA ALA A 108 7.46 -8.57 -13.83
C ALA A 108 6.30 -7.56 -13.69
N TRP A 109 6.43 -6.60 -12.78
CA TRP A 109 5.44 -5.54 -12.62
C TRP A 109 5.45 -4.55 -13.80
N ALA A 110 6.60 -4.23 -14.36
CA ALA A 110 6.68 -3.43 -15.59
C ALA A 110 5.96 -4.12 -16.77
N ALA A 111 6.09 -5.44 -16.91
CA ALA A 111 5.34 -6.20 -17.91
C ALA A 111 3.83 -6.20 -17.64
N TRP A 112 3.41 -6.27 -16.37
CA TRP A 112 2.01 -6.16 -15.97
C TRP A 112 1.46 -4.75 -16.30
N PHE A 113 2.21 -3.67 -16.03
CA PHE A 113 1.87 -2.30 -16.43
C PHE A 113 1.94 -2.07 -17.97
N GLY A 114 2.44 -3.02 -18.73
CA GLY A 114 2.27 -3.06 -20.19
C GLY A 114 0.85 -3.45 -20.64
N GLN A 115 0.05 -4.06 -19.74
CA GLN A 115 -1.34 -4.46 -19.99
C GLN A 115 -2.33 -3.49 -19.32
N TYR A 116 -1.97 -2.92 -18.17
CA TYR A 116 -2.75 -1.99 -17.39
C TYR A 116 -2.00 -0.68 -17.24
N ASP A 117 -2.69 0.44 -17.47
CA ASP A 117 -2.10 1.77 -17.32
C ASP A 117 -1.88 2.15 -15.87
N VAL A 118 -2.77 1.70 -14.97
CA VAL A 118 -2.71 1.90 -13.52
C VAL A 118 -3.33 0.71 -12.78
N LEU A 119 -2.92 0.55 -11.51
CA LEU A 119 -3.57 -0.31 -10.52
C LEU A 119 -4.38 0.59 -9.56
N LEU A 120 -5.66 0.29 -9.39
CA LEU A 120 -6.52 0.86 -8.35
C LEU A 120 -6.64 -0.14 -7.21
N CYS A 121 -6.27 0.25 -6.00
CA CYS A 121 -6.30 -0.63 -4.84
C CYS A 121 -6.57 0.17 -3.54
N PRO A 122 -6.84 -0.49 -2.40
CA PRO A 122 -6.97 0.23 -1.13
C PRO A 122 -5.63 0.80 -0.69
N VAL A 123 -5.66 1.80 0.21
CA VAL A 123 -4.46 2.28 0.92
C VAL A 123 -4.14 1.32 2.07
N TRP A 124 -5.15 0.95 2.85
CA TRP A 124 -5.08 0.00 3.95
C TRP A 124 -6.16 -1.06 3.80
N THR A 125 -5.92 -2.25 4.32
CA THR A 125 -6.90 -3.35 4.24
C THR A 125 -7.85 -3.41 5.43
N ARG A 126 -7.66 -2.52 6.41
CA ARG A 126 -8.44 -2.37 7.64
C ARG A 126 -8.78 -0.91 7.88
N PRO A 127 -9.85 -0.58 8.62
CA PRO A 127 -10.10 0.77 9.12
C PRO A 127 -8.95 1.28 9.99
N PRO A 128 -8.84 2.61 10.20
CA PRO A 128 -7.90 3.17 11.16
C PRO A 128 -8.06 2.53 12.54
N PHE A 129 -6.96 2.37 13.26
CA PHE A 129 -6.91 1.81 14.60
C PHE A 129 -6.75 2.92 15.66
N GLU A 130 -7.07 2.59 16.91
CA GLU A 130 -6.97 3.52 18.05
C GLU A 130 -5.51 3.87 18.36
N HIS A 131 -5.28 5.06 18.93
CA HIS A 131 -3.95 5.48 19.36
C HIS A 131 -3.32 4.47 20.32
N GLY A 132 -2.07 4.13 20.07
CA GLY A 132 -1.29 3.20 20.89
C GLY A 132 -1.62 1.71 20.64
N PHE A 133 -2.56 1.37 19.77
CA PHE A 133 -2.88 -0.03 19.44
C PHE A 133 -1.66 -0.81 18.96
N ASP A 134 -0.82 -0.22 18.14
CA ASP A 134 0.36 -0.79 17.48
C ASP A 134 1.51 -1.12 18.45
N ILE A 135 1.50 -0.55 19.64
CA ILE A 135 2.56 -0.73 20.67
C ILE A 135 2.13 -1.58 21.86
N VAL A 136 0.87 -2.05 21.91
CA VAL A 136 0.36 -2.87 23.03
C VAL A 136 1.02 -4.25 23.05
N SER A 137 1.18 -4.87 21.89
CA SER A 137 1.76 -6.23 21.77
C SER A 137 2.35 -6.48 20.39
N LEU A 138 3.15 -7.54 20.27
CA LEU A 138 3.69 -8.00 19.00
C LEU A 138 2.57 -8.37 18.00
N ASP A 139 1.47 -8.97 18.48
CA ASP A 139 0.34 -9.34 17.63
C ASP A 139 -0.42 -8.11 17.10
N ASN A 140 -0.51 -7.06 17.91
CA ASN A 140 -1.09 -5.79 17.48
C ASN A 140 -0.21 -5.13 16.40
N ALA A 141 1.11 -5.08 16.61
CA ALA A 141 2.05 -4.58 15.63
C ALA A 141 1.98 -5.40 14.32
N ARG A 142 1.93 -6.73 14.41
CA ARG A 142 1.71 -7.62 13.25
C ARG A 142 0.43 -7.25 12.50
N SER A 143 -0.67 -7.07 13.22
CA SER A 143 -1.97 -6.69 12.64
C SER A 143 -1.92 -5.36 11.88
N VAL A 144 -1.16 -4.38 12.38
CA VAL A 144 -0.94 -3.09 11.72
C VAL A 144 -0.10 -3.28 10.45
N ILE A 145 1.01 -4.01 10.53
CA ILE A 145 1.90 -4.28 9.39
C ILE A 145 1.13 -5.05 8.29
N GLU A 146 0.33 -6.04 8.65
CA GLU A 146 -0.53 -6.76 7.71
C GLU A 146 -1.56 -5.83 7.04
N GLY A 147 -2.10 -4.85 7.77
CA GLY A 147 -2.98 -3.83 7.22
C GLY A 147 -2.34 -2.95 6.15
N MET A 148 -1.02 -2.71 6.26
CA MET A 148 -0.24 -1.88 5.32
C MET A 148 0.07 -2.56 3.99
N ARG A 149 -0.12 -3.86 3.83
CA ARG A 149 0.34 -4.63 2.67
C ARG A 149 -0.10 -4.10 1.31
N ALA A 150 -1.12 -3.23 1.28
CA ALA A 150 -1.57 -2.57 0.05
C ALA A 150 -0.58 -1.53 -0.49
N VAL A 151 0.13 -0.81 0.38
CA VAL A 151 1.07 0.26 0.00
C VAL A 151 2.51 -0.21 -0.16
N LEU A 152 2.85 -1.37 0.40
CA LEU A 152 4.23 -1.86 0.48
C LEU A 152 4.87 -2.14 -0.90
N PRO A 153 4.16 -2.73 -1.89
CA PRO A 153 4.74 -2.98 -3.20
C PRO A 153 5.16 -1.73 -3.95
N ALA A 154 4.36 -0.65 -3.89
CA ALA A 154 4.72 0.61 -4.54
C ALA A 154 6.02 1.18 -3.95
N ASN A 155 6.14 1.15 -2.62
CA ASN A 155 7.35 1.58 -1.92
C ASN A 155 8.56 0.68 -2.27
N TYR A 156 8.40 -0.65 -2.17
CA TYR A 156 9.49 -1.60 -2.43
C TYR A 156 10.01 -1.55 -3.86
N LEU A 157 9.12 -1.41 -4.84
CA LEU A 157 9.47 -1.41 -6.26
C LEU A 157 9.84 -0.03 -6.80
N GLY A 158 9.62 1.04 -6.02
CA GLY A 158 9.89 2.42 -6.44
C GLY A 158 8.89 2.92 -7.48
N LEU A 159 7.60 2.63 -7.29
CA LEU A 159 6.53 3.00 -8.21
C LEU A 159 5.79 4.26 -7.74
N PRO A 160 5.35 5.13 -8.67
CA PRO A 160 4.53 6.27 -8.33
C PRO A 160 3.15 5.84 -7.86
N ALA A 161 2.63 6.54 -6.85
CA ALA A 161 1.28 6.32 -6.35
C ALA A 161 0.63 7.64 -5.95
N ALA A 162 -0.66 7.79 -6.23
CA ALA A 162 -1.50 8.87 -5.77
C ALA A 162 -2.63 8.32 -4.89
N VAL A 163 -2.93 8.99 -3.79
CA VAL A 163 -4.01 8.61 -2.87
C VAL A 163 -5.09 9.69 -2.92
N VAL A 164 -6.33 9.23 -2.98
CA VAL A 164 -7.50 10.11 -2.96
C VAL A 164 -8.55 9.55 -1.99
N PRO A 165 -9.22 10.39 -1.18
CA PRO A 165 -10.36 9.96 -0.40
C PRO A 165 -11.43 9.37 -1.34
N ALA A 166 -12.10 8.29 -0.96
CA ALA A 166 -13.05 7.62 -1.85
C ALA A 166 -14.37 7.18 -1.17
N GLY A 167 -14.47 7.35 0.14
CA GLY A 167 -15.68 7.00 0.89
C GLY A 167 -15.45 6.78 2.35
N SER A 168 -16.26 5.92 2.95
CA SER A 168 -16.15 5.54 4.36
C SER A 168 -16.42 4.05 4.56
N ALA A 169 -15.79 3.48 5.58
CA ALA A 169 -16.08 2.15 6.11
C ALA A 169 -16.19 2.26 7.63
N ASP A 170 -17.23 1.67 8.22
CA ASP A 170 -17.57 1.76 9.65
C ASP A 170 -17.62 3.21 10.18
N GLY A 171 -18.08 4.15 9.35
CA GLY A 171 -18.15 5.57 9.69
C GLY A 171 -16.81 6.33 9.62
N LEU A 172 -15.71 5.66 9.31
CA LEU A 172 -14.38 6.26 9.18
C LEU A 172 -14.02 6.51 7.71
N PRO A 173 -13.27 7.59 7.39
CA PRO A 173 -12.90 7.90 6.02
C PRO A 173 -11.95 6.85 5.44
N VAL A 174 -12.15 6.51 4.15
CA VAL A 174 -11.35 5.55 3.40
C VAL A 174 -10.83 6.19 2.13
N GLY A 175 -9.53 6.06 1.89
CA GLY A 175 -8.90 6.41 0.62
C GLY A 175 -8.70 5.20 -0.29
N VAL A 176 -8.53 5.48 -1.56
CA VAL A 176 -8.01 4.53 -2.56
C VAL A 176 -6.67 5.00 -3.09
N GLN A 177 -5.87 4.07 -3.55
CA GLN A 177 -4.55 4.31 -4.11
C GLN A 177 -4.56 3.97 -5.60
N VAL A 178 -4.01 4.87 -6.41
CA VAL A 178 -3.72 4.68 -7.83
C VAL A 178 -2.23 4.53 -7.99
N VAL A 179 -1.77 3.33 -8.34
CA VAL A 179 -0.35 3.02 -8.57
C VAL A 179 -0.09 2.93 -10.07
N GLY A 180 0.99 3.52 -10.54
CA GLY A 180 1.41 3.47 -11.94
C GLY A 180 2.73 2.73 -12.15
N GLY A 181 3.08 2.46 -13.40
CA GLY A 181 4.42 2.05 -13.77
C GLY A 181 5.45 3.15 -13.49
N ALA A 182 6.74 2.81 -13.53
CA ALA A 182 7.81 3.77 -13.26
C ALA A 182 7.67 5.05 -14.12
N PHE A 183 7.85 6.21 -13.50
CA PHE A 183 7.80 7.54 -14.13
C PHE A 183 6.43 7.95 -14.72
N THR A 184 5.32 7.34 -14.25
CA THR A 184 3.97 7.71 -14.68
C THR A 184 3.19 8.52 -13.63
N ASP A 185 3.89 9.32 -12.84
CA ASP A 185 3.36 10.13 -11.73
C ASP A 185 2.14 10.98 -12.15
N LEU A 186 2.27 11.71 -13.26
CA LEU A 186 1.19 12.55 -13.78
C LEU A 186 -0.05 11.75 -14.19
N ARG A 187 0.11 10.49 -14.61
CA ARG A 187 -1.02 9.60 -14.90
C ARG A 187 -1.73 9.19 -13.61
N CYS A 188 -0.99 8.86 -12.56
CA CYS A 188 -1.57 8.55 -11.25
C CYS A 188 -2.40 9.73 -10.72
N LEU A 189 -1.84 10.95 -10.79
CA LEU A 189 -2.54 12.17 -10.37
C LEU A 189 -3.79 12.44 -11.21
N ALA A 190 -3.73 12.30 -12.53
CA ALA A 190 -4.87 12.54 -13.40
C ALA A 190 -6.03 11.55 -13.16
N ILE A 191 -5.73 10.29 -12.82
CA ILE A 191 -6.76 9.31 -12.45
C ILE A 191 -7.31 9.58 -11.05
N ALA A 192 -6.46 9.96 -10.09
CA ALA A 192 -6.89 10.36 -8.76
C ALA A 192 -7.86 11.57 -8.82
N GLU A 193 -7.54 12.59 -9.63
CA GLU A 193 -8.41 13.75 -9.87
C GLU A 193 -9.78 13.34 -10.45
N GLN A 194 -9.81 12.38 -11.37
CA GLN A 194 -11.07 11.88 -11.93
C GLN A 194 -11.92 11.14 -10.89
N ILE A 195 -11.29 10.37 -9.99
CA ILE A 195 -11.99 9.70 -8.89
C ILE A 195 -12.56 10.75 -7.92
N ASP A 196 -11.77 11.74 -7.53
CA ASP A 196 -12.17 12.83 -6.64
C ASP A 196 -13.37 13.59 -7.20
N GLY A 197 -13.29 14.02 -8.46
CA GLY A 197 -14.37 14.72 -9.14
C GLY A 197 -15.66 13.90 -9.29
N ALA A 198 -15.56 12.58 -9.46
CA ALA A 198 -16.72 11.69 -9.63
C ALA A 198 -17.42 11.35 -8.30
N LEU A 199 -16.65 11.21 -7.20
CA LEU A 199 -17.18 10.75 -5.93
C LEU A 199 -17.68 11.88 -5.02
N GLY A 200 -17.37 13.15 -5.33
CA GLY A 200 -17.89 14.32 -4.64
C GLY A 200 -17.57 14.31 -3.14
N LEU A 201 -16.30 14.19 -2.80
CA LEU A 201 -15.88 13.90 -1.43
C LEU A 201 -16.04 15.08 -0.49
N ALA A 202 -16.40 14.77 0.75
CA ALA A 202 -16.52 15.75 1.81
C ALA A 202 -15.18 16.46 2.05
N THR A 203 -15.21 17.77 2.12
CA THR A 203 -14.08 18.57 2.60
C THR A 203 -13.64 18.11 3.99
N PRO A 204 -12.36 18.22 4.35
CA PRO A 204 -11.90 17.95 5.71
C PRO A 204 -12.79 18.70 6.71
N ILE A 205 -13.13 18.01 7.81
CA ILE A 205 -13.87 18.64 8.91
C ILE A 205 -12.94 19.69 9.50
N ASP A 206 -13.33 20.96 9.42
CA ASP A 206 -12.63 22.02 10.15
C ASP A 206 -12.62 21.66 11.63
N PRO A 207 -11.45 21.64 12.29
CA PRO A 207 -11.39 21.44 13.72
C PRO A 207 -12.15 22.59 14.38
N ARG A 208 -13.24 22.27 15.07
CA ARG A 208 -14.01 23.21 15.86
C ARG A 208 -13.34 23.44 17.21
#